data_5dd20018cf425df32e344e5d23cc5e97
#
_entry.id   5dd20018cf425df32e344e5d23cc5e97
#
_cell.length_a   1.000
_cell.length_b   1.000
_cell.length_c   1.000
_cell.angle_alpha   90.00
_cell.angle_beta   90.00
_cell.angle_gamma   90.00
#
_symmetry.space_group_name_H-M   'P 1'
#
loop_
_entity.id
_entity.type
_entity.pdbx_description
1 polymer ?
#
loop_
_entity_poly.entity_id
_entity_poly.type
_entity_poly.pdbx_seq_one_letter_code
_entity_poly.pdbx_strand_id
1 'polypeptide(L)'
;MTRDKSILIKNIYYMLSYAFQTLNQENYDDVAVESFDEMYDLLAAILARGIGIQLKQGLYREYINRQEELPVMRGKINLPGTIKNRLARKQLLTCDYDELSENNLLNQIIKTVVMLLLRNAKVKAEYKDDLKKKMLFFSDVDTLEPTSIRWSSIRFQRNNQTYRMLISICQLIIEGMLITTDAGEYRLASFVDEQRMCRLYEKFILEYYSKHFPELSVSASQIPWSVDDGIRTMLPVMQSDIHLQKGNTVLIIDAKYYSHTTQTQYDKHTLHSNNMYQIFTYVKNRDYEFGDEAHKVSGMLLYAKTEEEIQPDNVYQMHGNQITVRILDLNLPFSDIAKQLNTIAETHFDLPERSKG
;
A
#
# COMPACT_ATOMS: atom_id res chain seq x y z
N MET A 1 -10.04 1.05 20.11
CA MET A 1 -9.41 -0.29 20.16
C MET A 1 -9.57 -0.90 18.78
N THR A 2 -8.77 -0.46 17.87
CA THR A 2 -8.76 -0.95 16.49
C THR A 2 -8.11 -2.31 16.50
N ARG A 3 -8.85 -3.25 16.04
CA ARG A 3 -8.56 -4.63 16.27
C ARG A 3 -8.15 -5.27 14.95
N ASP A 4 -6.85 -5.33 14.74
CA ASP A 4 -6.30 -6.35 13.85
C ASP A 4 -6.71 -7.77 14.31
N LYS A 5 -7.31 -7.88 15.49
CA LYS A 5 -7.86 -9.14 16.03
C LYS A 5 -9.05 -9.69 15.24
N SER A 6 -9.72 -8.87 14.43
CA SER A 6 -10.81 -9.33 13.56
C SER A 6 -10.34 -9.86 12.20
N ILE A 7 -9.07 -9.65 11.82
CA ILE A 7 -8.52 -10.15 10.56
C ILE A 7 -7.40 -11.12 10.88
N LEU A 8 -7.44 -12.31 10.28
CA LEU A 8 -6.31 -13.23 10.34
C LEU A 8 -5.06 -12.53 9.78
N ILE A 9 -3.98 -12.48 10.55
CA ILE A 9 -2.72 -11.85 10.14
C ILE A 9 -2.23 -12.43 8.81
N LYS A 10 -2.50 -13.70 8.56
CA LYS A 10 -2.25 -14.35 7.28
C LYS A 10 -2.97 -13.67 6.10
N ASN A 11 -4.20 -13.17 6.31
CA ASN A 11 -4.94 -12.46 5.27
C ASN A 11 -4.34 -11.09 4.97
N ILE A 12 -3.73 -10.45 5.94
CA ILE A 12 -2.94 -9.23 5.71
C ILE A 12 -1.74 -9.53 4.81
N TYR A 13 -1.08 -10.68 4.99
CA TYR A 13 -0.04 -11.12 4.06
C TYR A 13 -0.58 -11.22 2.63
N TYR A 14 -1.74 -11.85 2.43
CA TYR A 14 -2.35 -11.93 1.09
C TYR A 14 -2.72 -10.56 0.54
N MET A 15 -3.32 -9.68 1.35
CA MET A 15 -3.61 -8.30 0.93
C MET A 15 -2.34 -7.57 0.47
N LEU A 16 -1.24 -7.68 1.22
CA LEU A 16 0.06 -7.13 0.86
C LEU A 16 0.61 -7.77 -0.42
N SER A 17 0.46 -9.08 -0.60
CA SER A 17 0.96 -9.81 -1.77
C SER A 17 0.27 -9.39 -3.06
N TYR A 18 -1.02 -9.14 -3.02
CA TYR A 18 -1.76 -8.58 -4.14
C TYR A 18 -1.41 -7.11 -4.37
N ALA A 19 -1.50 -6.30 -3.33
CA ALA A 19 -1.24 -4.86 -3.42
C ALA A 19 0.15 -4.53 -3.98
N PHE A 20 1.14 -5.38 -3.75
CA PHE A 20 2.53 -5.14 -4.17
C PHE A 20 3.04 -6.11 -5.23
N GLN A 21 2.19 -7.03 -5.73
CA GLN A 21 2.42 -7.98 -6.85
C GLN A 21 3.71 -8.84 -6.78
N THR A 22 4.67 -8.45 -5.97
CA THR A 22 6.01 -9.06 -5.85
C THR A 22 6.10 -10.17 -4.81
N LEU A 23 5.16 -10.22 -3.86
CA LEU A 23 5.11 -11.27 -2.84
C LEU A 23 4.59 -12.61 -3.40
N ASN A 24 4.00 -12.61 -4.59
CA ASN A 24 3.53 -13.82 -5.29
C ASN A 24 4.66 -14.59 -6.03
N GLN A 25 5.92 -14.16 -5.89
CA GLN A 25 7.05 -14.90 -6.45
C GLN A 25 7.45 -16.02 -5.48
N GLU A 26 7.91 -17.15 -6.01
CA GLU A 26 8.34 -18.39 -5.29
C GLU A 26 9.23 -18.15 -4.05
N ASN A 27 9.77 -16.95 -3.91
CA ASN A 27 10.70 -16.58 -2.85
C ASN A 27 10.04 -16.24 -1.49
N TYR A 28 8.70 -16.16 -1.38
CA TYR A 28 7.97 -15.81 -0.16
C TYR A 28 7.01 -16.91 0.32
N ASP A 29 7.04 -18.09 -0.30
CA ASP A 29 6.15 -19.20 0.05
C ASP A 29 6.30 -19.63 1.51
N ASP A 30 7.53 -19.61 2.03
CA ASP A 30 7.81 -19.93 3.42
C ASP A 30 7.04 -19.00 4.38
N VAL A 31 6.97 -17.70 4.07
CA VAL A 31 6.22 -16.71 4.86
C VAL A 31 4.72 -16.95 4.77
N ALA A 32 4.22 -17.38 3.60
CA ALA A 32 2.79 -17.68 3.40
C ALA A 32 2.30 -18.87 4.23
N VAL A 33 3.18 -19.84 4.51
CA VAL A 33 2.85 -21.05 5.29
C VAL A 33 2.94 -20.81 6.79
N GLU A 34 3.74 -19.84 7.23
CA GLU A 34 3.99 -19.55 8.64
C GLU A 34 2.76 -18.93 9.33
N SER A 35 2.58 -19.26 10.62
CA SER A 35 1.54 -18.68 11.47
C SER A 35 2.11 -17.54 12.28
N PHE A 36 1.52 -16.36 12.15
CA PHE A 36 1.91 -15.16 12.89
C PHE A 36 0.85 -14.80 13.92
N ASP A 37 1.27 -14.52 15.14
CA ASP A 37 0.39 -14.08 16.22
C ASP A 37 0.27 -12.55 16.29
N GLU A 38 1.30 -11.86 15.78
CA GLU A 38 1.42 -10.41 15.83
C GLU A 38 1.80 -9.86 14.45
N MET A 39 1.26 -8.69 14.11
CA MET A 39 1.57 -7.98 12.87
C MET A 39 3.07 -7.70 12.71
N TYR A 40 3.75 -7.39 13.81
CA TYR A 40 5.20 -7.14 13.79
C TYR A 40 6.01 -8.31 13.28
N ASP A 41 5.62 -9.54 13.66
CA ASP A 41 6.31 -10.75 13.25
C ASP A 41 6.15 -10.96 11.75
N LEU A 42 4.94 -10.79 11.22
CA LEU A 42 4.68 -10.84 9.78
C LEU A 42 5.52 -9.82 9.02
N LEU A 43 5.50 -8.56 9.45
CA LEU A 43 6.24 -7.49 8.76
C LEU A 43 7.75 -7.70 8.86
N ALA A 44 8.25 -8.16 10.02
CA ALA A 44 9.66 -8.50 10.23
C ALA A 44 10.10 -9.66 9.33
N ALA A 45 9.28 -10.72 9.21
CA ALA A 45 9.55 -11.87 8.35
C ALA A 45 9.60 -11.46 6.87
N ILE A 46 8.62 -10.68 6.39
CA ILE A 46 8.60 -10.18 5.01
C ILE A 46 9.84 -9.32 4.72
N LEU A 47 10.17 -8.37 5.61
CA LEU A 47 11.36 -7.52 5.44
C LEU A 47 12.64 -8.35 5.47
N ALA A 48 12.78 -9.28 6.43
CA ALA A 48 13.94 -10.14 6.52
C ALA A 48 14.14 -10.96 5.23
N ARG A 49 13.04 -11.54 4.71
CA ARG A 49 13.10 -12.31 3.45
C ARG A 49 13.48 -11.42 2.27
N GLY A 50 12.82 -10.27 2.11
CA GLY A 50 13.10 -9.35 1.01
C GLY A 50 14.50 -8.75 1.04
N ILE A 51 15.00 -8.38 2.22
CA ILE A 51 16.40 -7.93 2.39
C ILE A 51 17.36 -9.08 2.02
N GLY A 52 17.07 -10.32 2.44
CA GLY A 52 17.89 -11.47 2.08
C GLY A 52 17.97 -11.71 0.58
N ILE A 53 16.87 -11.53 -0.16
CA ILE A 53 16.85 -11.60 -1.63
C ILE A 53 17.70 -10.48 -2.22
N GLN A 54 17.54 -9.25 -1.70
CA GLN A 54 18.30 -8.10 -2.17
C GLN A 54 19.79 -8.24 -1.92
N LEU A 55 20.20 -8.76 -0.76
CA LEU A 55 21.63 -8.98 -0.44
C LEU A 55 22.31 -9.97 -1.39
N LYS A 56 21.60 -10.96 -1.94
CA LYS A 56 22.13 -11.85 -2.98
C LYS A 56 22.46 -11.14 -4.27
N GLN A 57 21.78 -10.03 -4.58
CA GLN A 57 22.01 -9.19 -5.74
C GLN A 57 22.98 -8.03 -5.45
N GLY A 58 23.32 -7.82 -4.17
CA GLY A 58 24.02 -6.65 -3.66
C GLY A 58 23.06 -5.50 -3.31
N LEU A 59 23.47 -4.66 -2.36
CA LEU A 59 22.70 -3.46 -2.02
C LEU A 59 22.69 -2.49 -3.20
N TYR A 60 21.57 -1.80 -3.37
CA TYR A 60 21.45 -0.74 -4.37
C TYR A 60 22.47 0.36 -4.08
N ARG A 61 23.15 0.79 -5.12
CA ARG A 61 24.14 1.87 -5.05
C ARG A 61 23.71 3.01 -5.93
N GLU A 62 23.99 4.20 -5.45
CA GLU A 62 23.70 5.45 -6.16
C GLU A 62 24.94 6.33 -6.19
N TYR A 63 25.13 7.07 -7.26
CA TYR A 63 26.20 8.06 -7.33
C TYR A 63 25.81 9.27 -6.49
N ILE A 64 26.63 9.53 -5.46
CA ILE A 64 26.50 10.72 -4.61
C ILE A 64 27.68 11.64 -4.88
N ASN A 65 27.41 12.93 -5.06
CA ASN A 65 28.46 13.92 -5.20
C ASN A 65 29.10 14.17 -3.85
N ARG A 66 30.43 13.98 -3.78
CA ARG A 66 31.22 14.26 -2.59
C ARG A 66 32.19 15.41 -2.87
N GLN A 67 32.34 16.26 -1.83
CA GLN A 67 33.34 17.28 -1.80
C GLN A 67 34.28 17.00 -0.63
N GLU A 68 35.56 16.74 -0.92
CA GLU A 68 36.56 16.40 0.09
C GLU A 68 37.88 17.14 -0.15
N GLU A 69 38.63 17.35 0.94
CA GLU A 69 39.99 17.86 0.93
C GLU A 69 40.98 16.69 0.81
N LEU A 70 41.59 16.53 -0.34
CA LEU A 70 42.45 15.38 -0.67
C LEU A 70 43.87 15.84 -1.04
N PRO A 71 44.89 15.04 -0.70
CA PRO A 71 46.28 15.33 -1.09
C PRO A 71 46.54 15.12 -2.59
N VAL A 72 45.65 14.35 -3.27
CA VAL A 72 45.74 14.03 -4.69
C VAL A 72 44.41 14.34 -5.36
N MET A 73 44.47 14.82 -6.59
CA MET A 73 43.28 15.14 -7.39
C MET A 73 42.40 13.90 -7.60
N ARG A 74 41.10 14.04 -7.27
CA ARG A 74 40.05 13.08 -7.61
C ARG A 74 38.81 13.80 -8.16
N GLY A 75 38.38 13.44 -9.35
CA GLY A 75 37.28 14.12 -10.04
C GLY A 75 37.61 15.54 -10.47
N LYS A 76 36.79 16.52 -10.11
CA LYS A 76 36.90 17.92 -10.48
C LYS A 76 37.45 18.73 -9.32
N ILE A 77 38.44 19.61 -9.59
CA ILE A 77 38.96 20.53 -8.58
C ILE A 77 37.93 21.63 -8.31
N ASN A 78 37.59 21.80 -7.03
CA ASN A 78 36.85 22.95 -6.54
C ASN A 78 37.86 24.10 -6.27
N LEU A 79 37.90 25.06 -7.16
CA LEU A 79 38.88 26.16 -7.08
C LEU A 79 38.73 27.01 -5.80
N PRO A 80 37.49 27.43 -5.40
CA PRO A 80 37.32 28.22 -4.17
C PRO A 80 37.83 27.50 -2.93
N GLY A 81 37.48 26.21 -2.75
CA GLY A 81 37.94 25.40 -1.63
C GLY A 81 39.45 25.19 -1.64
N THR A 82 40.03 24.91 -2.80
CA THR A 82 41.49 24.72 -2.98
C THR A 82 42.27 26.01 -2.66
N ILE A 83 41.78 27.18 -3.08
CA ILE A 83 42.38 28.48 -2.73
C ILE A 83 42.33 28.72 -1.22
N LYS A 84 41.17 28.41 -0.61
CA LYS A 84 41.03 28.51 0.85
C LYS A 84 42.04 27.63 1.58
N ASN A 85 42.27 26.41 1.14
CA ASN A 85 43.25 25.48 1.69
C ASN A 85 44.69 26.03 1.50
N ARG A 86 45.03 26.60 0.36
CA ARG A 86 46.34 27.23 0.16
C ARG A 86 46.57 28.44 1.06
N LEU A 87 45.56 29.30 1.20
CA LEU A 87 45.63 30.43 2.15
C LEU A 87 45.82 29.98 3.61
N ALA A 88 45.22 28.85 3.95
CA ALA A 88 45.40 28.20 5.26
C ALA A 88 46.69 27.37 5.38
N ARG A 89 47.58 27.42 4.38
CA ARG A 89 48.83 26.65 4.26
C ARG A 89 48.66 25.14 4.31
N LYS A 90 47.48 24.64 3.90
CA LYS A 90 47.21 23.20 3.72
C LYS A 90 47.65 22.78 2.33
N GLN A 91 48.36 21.65 2.25
CA GLN A 91 48.71 21.03 0.95
C GLN A 91 47.64 20.06 0.49
N LEU A 92 46.38 20.54 0.46
CA LEU A 92 45.20 19.77 0.09
C LEU A 92 44.44 20.46 -1.04
N LEU A 93 43.91 19.64 -1.96
CA LEU A 93 43.01 20.06 -3.03
C LEU A 93 41.56 19.78 -2.55
N THR A 94 40.67 20.73 -2.72
CA THR A 94 39.24 20.44 -2.58
C THR A 94 38.76 19.85 -3.90
N CYS A 95 38.25 18.60 -3.85
CA CYS A 95 37.81 17.85 -5.02
C CYS A 95 36.32 17.55 -4.93
N ASP A 96 35.61 17.77 -6.03
CA ASP A 96 34.22 17.34 -6.24
C ASP A 96 34.26 16.09 -7.12
N TYR A 97 33.71 14.97 -6.61
CA TYR A 97 33.67 13.72 -7.35
C TYR A 97 32.41 12.91 -7.02
N ASP A 98 31.99 12.09 -7.97
CA ASP A 98 30.89 11.17 -7.74
C ASP A 98 31.43 9.85 -7.19
N GLU A 99 30.83 9.38 -6.10
CA GLU A 99 31.13 8.12 -5.47
C GLU A 99 29.91 7.22 -5.47
N LEU A 100 30.11 5.96 -5.87
CA LEU A 100 29.06 4.95 -5.84
C LEU A 100 28.86 4.46 -4.40
N SER A 101 27.75 4.83 -3.78
CA SER A 101 27.50 4.60 -2.36
C SER A 101 26.26 3.76 -2.10
N GLU A 102 26.35 2.90 -1.11
CA GLU A 102 25.21 2.17 -0.54
C GLU A 102 24.42 3.03 0.46
N ASN A 103 25.01 4.12 0.95
CA ASN A 103 24.37 5.07 1.85
C ASN A 103 23.42 6.01 1.08
N ASN A 104 22.37 5.44 0.51
CA ASN A 104 21.34 6.16 -0.23
C ASN A 104 19.99 6.06 0.47
N LEU A 105 19.04 6.89 0.04
CA LEU A 105 17.73 7.02 0.66
C LEU A 105 17.00 5.68 0.85
N LEU A 106 17.03 4.78 -0.14
CA LEU A 106 16.31 3.51 -0.07
C LEU A 106 16.88 2.59 1.02
N ASN A 107 18.20 2.46 1.08
CA ASN A 107 18.86 1.65 2.10
C ASN A 107 18.73 2.26 3.50
N GLN A 108 18.79 3.60 3.61
CA GLN A 108 18.59 4.32 4.86
C GLN A 108 17.17 4.09 5.42
N ILE A 109 16.13 4.13 4.57
CA ILE A 109 14.75 3.83 4.97
C ILE A 109 14.65 2.40 5.51
N ILE A 110 15.18 1.41 4.79
CA ILE A 110 15.15 0.01 5.22
C ILE A 110 15.85 -0.15 6.57
N LYS A 111 17.07 0.38 6.72
CA LYS A 111 17.80 0.32 7.99
C LYS A 111 17.02 0.96 9.14
N THR A 112 16.45 2.14 8.90
CA THR A 112 15.64 2.85 9.91
C THR A 112 14.48 2.01 10.41
N VAL A 113 13.70 1.42 9.50
CA VAL A 113 12.54 0.59 9.86
C VAL A 113 12.97 -0.68 10.57
N VAL A 114 14.02 -1.34 10.11
CA VAL A 114 14.54 -2.53 10.79
C VAL A 114 14.99 -2.19 12.21
N MET A 115 15.64 -1.05 12.42
CA MET A 115 16.03 -0.62 13.78
C MET A 115 14.82 -0.38 14.68
N LEU A 116 13.70 0.16 14.16
CA LEU A 116 12.45 0.28 14.91
C LEU A 116 11.87 -1.08 15.30
N LEU A 117 11.87 -2.06 14.37
CA LEU A 117 11.41 -3.42 14.65
C LEU A 117 12.30 -4.13 15.69
N LEU A 118 13.62 -3.97 15.61
CA LEU A 118 14.57 -4.55 16.57
C LEU A 118 14.38 -4.02 17.99
N ARG A 119 14.02 -2.74 18.13
CA ARG A 119 13.73 -2.11 19.43
C ARG A 119 12.37 -2.52 20.00
N ASN A 120 11.45 -2.99 19.17
CA ASN A 120 10.12 -3.39 19.63
C ASN A 120 10.18 -4.71 20.41
N ALA A 121 9.77 -4.68 21.69
CA ALA A 121 9.82 -5.85 22.58
C ALA A 121 8.91 -7.00 22.12
N LYS A 122 7.85 -6.71 21.35
CA LYS A 122 6.85 -7.69 20.91
C LYS A 122 7.28 -8.51 19.70
N VAL A 123 8.30 -8.09 18.96
CA VAL A 123 8.84 -8.89 17.85
C VAL A 123 9.56 -10.11 18.41
N LYS A 124 9.24 -11.31 17.95
CA LYS A 124 9.86 -12.58 18.36
C LYS A 124 11.37 -12.55 18.11
N ALA A 125 12.11 -13.23 18.98
CA ALA A 125 13.58 -13.27 18.96
C ALA A 125 14.14 -13.81 17.63
N GLU A 126 13.49 -14.81 17.04
CA GLU A 126 13.90 -15.43 15.77
C GLU A 126 13.95 -14.42 14.62
N TYR A 127 12.91 -13.57 14.47
CA TYR A 127 12.88 -12.53 13.43
C TYR A 127 13.89 -11.43 13.71
N LYS A 128 14.08 -11.07 14.99
CA LYS A 128 15.12 -10.11 15.40
C LYS A 128 16.51 -10.60 15.03
N ASP A 129 16.81 -11.86 15.29
CA ASP A 129 18.14 -12.41 15.04
C ASP A 129 18.44 -12.54 13.53
N ASP A 130 17.42 -12.86 12.74
CA ASP A 130 17.56 -12.86 11.28
C ASP A 130 17.77 -11.43 10.73
N LEU A 131 17.00 -10.45 11.21
CA LEU A 131 17.18 -9.05 10.84
C LEU A 131 18.55 -8.50 11.27
N LYS A 132 19.02 -8.82 12.49
CA LYS A 132 20.36 -8.40 12.96
C LYS A 132 21.47 -8.92 12.05
N LYS A 133 21.42 -10.20 11.65
CA LYS A 133 22.40 -10.77 10.71
C LYS A 133 22.44 -9.99 9.39
N LYS A 134 21.28 -9.59 8.86
CA LYS A 134 21.18 -8.84 7.62
C LYS A 134 21.68 -7.40 7.78
N MET A 135 21.48 -6.79 8.95
CA MET A 135 21.94 -5.41 9.22
C MET A 135 23.46 -5.28 9.28
N LEU A 136 24.21 -6.37 9.42
CA LEU A 136 25.68 -6.35 9.30
C LEU A 136 26.14 -5.83 7.93
N PHE A 137 25.36 -6.08 6.88
CA PHE A 137 25.65 -5.59 5.53
C PHE A 137 25.27 -4.10 5.33
N PHE A 138 24.61 -3.48 6.29
CA PHE A 138 24.23 -2.08 6.27
C PHE A 138 25.12 -1.23 7.18
N SER A 139 26.37 -1.68 7.48
CA SER A 139 27.31 -0.94 8.35
C SER A 139 27.50 0.52 7.89
N ASP A 140 27.70 0.70 6.61
CA ASP A 140 28.02 2.00 6.00
C ASP A 140 26.76 2.81 5.59
N VAL A 141 25.59 2.35 5.98
CA VAL A 141 24.31 3.01 5.73
C VAL A 141 23.87 3.74 7.01
N ASP A 142 23.49 5.02 6.89
CA ASP A 142 22.97 5.80 8.01
C ASP A 142 21.49 5.48 8.29
N THR A 143 20.99 5.89 9.46
CA THR A 143 19.56 5.92 9.76
C THR A 143 19.00 7.32 9.51
N LEU A 144 17.70 7.39 9.19
CA LEU A 144 16.97 8.63 8.99
C LEU A 144 16.06 8.91 10.18
N GLU A 145 15.70 10.18 10.33
CA GLU A 145 14.56 10.57 11.13
C GLU A 145 13.27 10.10 10.42
N PRO A 146 12.46 9.18 11.01
CA PRO A 146 11.34 8.57 10.32
C PRO A 146 10.32 9.57 9.76
N THR A 147 10.07 10.66 10.50
CA THR A 147 9.12 11.70 10.12
C THR A 147 9.62 12.63 9.01
N SER A 148 10.92 12.63 8.73
CA SER A 148 11.53 13.45 7.67
C SER A 148 11.41 12.83 6.27
N ILE A 149 10.96 11.58 6.16
CA ILE A 149 10.93 10.84 4.90
C ILE A 149 9.85 11.41 3.98
N ARG A 150 10.26 11.93 2.83
CA ARG A 150 9.36 12.44 1.77
C ARG A 150 9.04 11.33 0.78
N TRP A 151 8.02 10.51 1.08
CA TRP A 151 7.63 9.37 0.25
C TRP A 151 7.33 9.73 -1.21
N SER A 152 6.73 10.90 -1.44
CA SER A 152 6.40 11.41 -2.78
C SER A 152 7.63 11.70 -3.65
N SER A 153 8.82 11.87 -3.04
CA SER A 153 10.07 12.12 -3.76
C SER A 153 10.77 10.84 -4.23
N ILE A 154 10.37 9.68 -3.70
CA ILE A 154 10.99 8.39 -4.04
C ILE A 154 10.61 8.01 -5.47
N ARG A 155 11.63 7.71 -6.29
CA ARG A 155 11.46 7.26 -7.66
C ARG A 155 12.13 5.90 -7.84
N PHE A 156 11.40 5.00 -8.49
CA PHE A 156 11.93 3.69 -8.82
C PHE A 156 12.34 3.66 -10.28
N GLN A 157 13.59 3.29 -10.52
CA GLN A 157 14.18 3.08 -11.84
C GLN A 157 14.25 1.57 -12.12
N ARG A 158 14.61 1.19 -13.35
CA ARG A 158 14.71 -0.22 -13.74
C ARG A 158 15.63 -1.05 -12.84
N ASN A 159 16.71 -0.45 -12.37
CA ASN A 159 17.75 -1.10 -11.55
C ASN A 159 17.40 -1.21 -10.04
N ASN A 160 16.33 -0.57 -9.56
CA ASN A 160 15.91 -0.62 -8.16
C ASN A 160 14.43 -1.01 -7.97
N GLN A 161 13.79 -1.57 -8.99
CA GLN A 161 12.38 -2.01 -8.91
C GLN A 161 12.14 -3.03 -7.80
N THR A 162 13.14 -3.87 -7.51
CA THR A 162 13.07 -4.88 -6.42
C THR A 162 12.91 -4.24 -5.04
N TYR A 163 13.35 -2.99 -4.88
CA TYR A 163 13.16 -2.24 -3.64
C TYR A 163 11.72 -1.75 -3.44
N ARG A 164 10.92 -1.68 -4.51
CA ARG A 164 9.58 -1.08 -4.45
C ARG A 164 8.70 -1.69 -3.36
N MET A 165 8.70 -3.03 -3.28
CA MET A 165 7.95 -3.75 -2.24
C MET A 165 8.51 -3.45 -0.84
N LEU A 166 9.83 -3.57 -0.64
CA LEU A 166 10.46 -3.30 0.66
C LEU A 166 10.14 -1.89 1.15
N ILE A 167 10.28 -0.90 0.28
CA ILE A 167 9.98 0.50 0.61
C ILE A 167 8.48 0.70 0.90
N SER A 168 7.59 0.03 0.16
CA SER A 168 6.15 0.10 0.43
C SER A 168 5.78 -0.48 1.80
N ILE A 169 6.43 -1.58 2.21
CA ILE A 169 6.26 -2.13 3.57
C ILE A 169 6.86 -1.19 4.62
N CYS A 170 8.03 -0.62 4.35
CA CYS A 170 8.61 0.40 5.24
C CYS A 170 7.69 1.61 5.39
N GLN A 171 7.07 2.07 4.32
CA GLN A 171 6.09 3.14 4.35
C GLN A 171 4.86 2.76 5.18
N LEU A 172 4.32 1.55 5.01
CA LEU A 172 3.21 1.05 5.81
C LEU A 172 3.55 1.05 7.30
N ILE A 173 4.75 0.60 7.68
CA ILE A 173 5.19 0.59 9.07
C ILE A 173 5.33 2.01 9.63
N ILE A 174 5.99 2.92 8.92
CA ILE A 174 6.21 4.29 9.42
C ILE A 174 4.90 5.07 9.43
N GLU A 175 4.15 5.09 8.36
CA GLU A 175 2.94 5.90 8.26
C GLU A 175 1.74 5.29 8.98
N GLY A 176 1.69 3.94 9.09
CA GLY A 176 0.55 3.23 9.65
C GLY A 176 0.73 2.81 11.11
N MET A 177 1.96 2.68 11.60
CA MET A 177 2.22 2.12 12.94
C MET A 177 3.11 3.01 13.83
N LEU A 178 3.78 4.04 13.29
CA LEU A 178 4.69 4.87 14.06
C LEU A 178 3.90 5.79 14.99
N ILE A 179 4.24 5.76 16.27
CA ILE A 179 3.74 6.68 17.30
C ILE A 179 4.92 7.36 18.00
N THR A 180 4.74 8.61 18.35
CA THR A 180 5.72 9.35 19.18
C THR A 180 5.28 9.28 20.63
N THR A 181 6.20 8.93 21.52
CA THR A 181 5.95 8.94 22.97
C THR A 181 6.11 10.36 23.52
N ASP A 182 5.60 10.60 24.74
CA ASP A 182 5.74 11.89 25.43
C ASP A 182 7.21 12.28 25.66
N ALA A 183 8.11 11.29 25.69
CA ALA A 183 9.57 11.51 25.78
C ALA A 183 10.22 11.80 24.42
N GLY A 184 9.44 11.88 23.33
CA GLY A 184 9.94 12.11 21.97
C GLY A 184 10.57 10.89 21.30
N GLU A 185 10.44 9.69 21.88
CA GLU A 185 10.92 8.45 21.28
C GLU A 185 9.89 7.87 20.29
N TYR A 186 10.37 7.19 19.27
CA TYR A 186 9.51 6.47 18.33
C TYR A 186 9.26 5.03 18.78
N ARG A 187 7.98 4.66 18.76
CA ARG A 187 7.51 3.28 18.97
C ARG A 187 6.54 2.86 17.88
N LEU A 188 6.36 1.56 17.69
CA LEU A 188 5.35 1.04 16.77
C LEU A 188 4.09 0.66 17.54
N ALA A 189 2.93 1.12 17.03
CA ALA A 189 1.63 0.69 17.50
C ALA A 189 1.39 -0.79 17.19
N SER A 190 0.51 -1.45 17.94
CA SER A 190 0.17 -2.86 17.73
C SER A 190 -0.74 -3.11 16.53
N PHE A 191 -1.18 -2.08 15.85
CA PHE A 191 -2.10 -2.13 14.72
C PHE A 191 -1.69 -1.09 13.67
N VAL A 192 -2.12 -1.33 12.46
CA VAL A 192 -1.99 -0.36 11.36
C VAL A 192 -3.13 0.64 11.44
N ASP A 193 -2.83 1.90 11.21
CA ASP A 193 -3.82 2.98 11.10
C ASP A 193 -4.95 2.62 10.13
N GLU A 194 -6.20 2.95 10.51
CA GLU A 194 -7.41 2.60 9.75
C GLU A 194 -7.35 3.16 8.32
N GLN A 195 -6.84 4.36 8.14
CA GLN A 195 -6.73 4.96 6.81
C GLN A 195 -5.75 4.18 5.90
N ARG A 196 -4.67 3.64 6.48
CA ARG A 196 -3.70 2.83 5.75
C ARG A 196 -4.25 1.45 5.41
N MET A 197 -5.01 0.86 6.35
CA MET A 197 -5.73 -0.38 6.10
C MET A 197 -6.79 -0.21 5.01
N CYS A 198 -7.51 0.91 4.98
CA CYS A 198 -8.45 1.26 3.93
C CYS A 198 -7.77 1.21 2.55
N ARG A 199 -6.65 1.93 2.40
CA ARG A 199 -5.88 1.96 1.14
C ARG A 199 -5.31 0.58 0.75
N LEU A 200 -4.89 -0.21 1.73
CA LEU A 200 -4.42 -1.57 1.47
C LEU A 200 -5.57 -2.46 0.98
N TYR A 201 -6.75 -2.32 1.58
CA TYR A 201 -7.95 -3.06 1.22
C TYR A 201 -8.44 -2.71 -0.19
N GLU A 202 -8.57 -1.41 -0.51
CA GLU A 202 -8.91 -0.92 -1.84
C GLU A 202 -7.95 -1.49 -2.90
N LYS A 203 -6.65 -1.37 -2.65
CA LYS A 203 -5.62 -1.84 -3.57
C LYS A 203 -5.61 -3.35 -3.71
N PHE A 204 -5.84 -4.09 -2.63
CA PHE A 204 -5.96 -5.55 -2.67
C PHE A 204 -7.09 -5.98 -3.62
N ILE A 205 -8.29 -5.40 -3.48
CA ILE A 205 -9.44 -5.76 -4.31
C ILE A 205 -9.19 -5.42 -5.78
N LEU A 206 -8.65 -4.23 -6.05
CA LEU A 206 -8.30 -3.79 -7.41
C LEU A 206 -7.34 -4.77 -8.09
N GLU A 207 -6.24 -5.11 -7.41
CA GLU A 207 -5.22 -6.01 -7.94
C GLU A 207 -5.71 -7.47 -8.02
N TYR A 208 -6.59 -7.87 -7.10
CA TYR A 208 -7.24 -9.18 -7.16
C TYR A 208 -8.01 -9.34 -8.46
N TYR A 209 -8.90 -8.40 -8.79
CA TYR A 209 -9.68 -8.47 -10.04
C TYR A 209 -8.79 -8.32 -11.28
N SER A 210 -7.81 -7.44 -11.26
CA SER A 210 -6.84 -7.29 -12.36
C SER A 210 -6.11 -8.58 -12.69
N LYS A 211 -5.76 -9.36 -11.64
CA LYS A 211 -5.03 -10.64 -11.82
C LYS A 211 -5.93 -11.79 -12.22
N HIS A 212 -7.10 -11.90 -11.60
CA HIS A 212 -7.95 -13.09 -11.73
C HIS A 212 -9.04 -12.96 -12.80
N PHE A 213 -9.33 -11.76 -13.28
CA PHE A 213 -10.36 -11.50 -14.29
C PHE A 213 -9.80 -10.74 -15.50
N PRO A 214 -8.88 -11.33 -16.28
CA PRO A 214 -8.27 -10.67 -17.43
C PRO A 214 -9.27 -10.32 -18.55
N GLU A 215 -10.47 -10.93 -18.54
CA GLU A 215 -11.58 -10.60 -19.44
C GLU A 215 -12.32 -9.32 -19.07
N LEU A 216 -12.07 -8.76 -17.88
CA LEU A 216 -12.61 -7.48 -17.44
C LEU A 216 -11.57 -6.37 -17.62
N SER A 217 -12.03 -5.20 -18.00
CA SER A 217 -11.24 -3.97 -17.83
C SER A 217 -11.34 -3.54 -16.37
N VAL A 218 -10.22 -3.59 -15.65
CA VAL A 218 -10.13 -3.29 -14.22
C VAL A 218 -9.28 -2.04 -14.02
N SER A 219 -9.81 -1.05 -13.33
CA SER A 219 -9.11 0.22 -13.09
C SER A 219 -9.65 0.97 -11.88
N ALA A 220 -8.88 1.93 -11.36
CA ALA A 220 -9.35 2.98 -10.47
C ALA A 220 -9.66 4.21 -11.32
N SER A 221 -10.82 4.22 -11.98
CA SER A 221 -11.15 5.22 -13.00
C SER A 221 -11.65 6.52 -12.40
N GLN A 222 -11.28 7.62 -13.02
CA GLN A 222 -11.97 8.88 -12.82
C GLN A 222 -13.31 8.85 -13.56
N ILE A 223 -14.33 9.36 -12.89
CA ILE A 223 -15.69 9.46 -13.42
C ILE A 223 -15.95 10.93 -13.69
N PRO A 224 -16.19 11.35 -14.94
CA PRO A 224 -16.46 12.75 -15.23
C PRO A 224 -17.84 13.17 -14.72
N TRP A 225 -17.96 14.40 -14.29
CA TRP A 225 -19.26 14.99 -13.99
C TRP A 225 -20.07 15.15 -15.28
N SER A 226 -21.26 14.62 -15.28
CA SER A 226 -22.25 14.89 -16.31
C SER A 226 -22.95 16.23 -16.00
N VAL A 227 -22.67 17.24 -16.81
CA VAL A 227 -23.20 18.60 -16.64
C VAL A 227 -23.85 19.05 -17.92
N ASP A 228 -25.07 19.63 -17.81
CA ASP A 228 -25.90 20.03 -18.97
C ASP A 228 -25.33 21.26 -19.71
N ASP A 229 -24.67 22.15 -18.98
CA ASP A 229 -24.08 23.38 -19.52
C ASP A 229 -22.60 23.26 -19.88
N GLY A 230 -21.98 22.10 -19.61
CA GLY A 230 -20.56 21.83 -19.86
C GLY A 230 -19.60 22.50 -18.88
N ILE A 231 -20.09 23.28 -17.89
CA ILE A 231 -19.24 23.98 -16.91
C ILE A 231 -18.80 23.04 -15.81
N ARG A 232 -17.50 22.71 -15.80
CA ARG A 232 -16.88 21.80 -14.81
C ARG A 232 -15.91 22.50 -13.84
N THR A 233 -15.84 23.83 -13.92
CA THR A 233 -14.93 24.60 -13.06
C THR A 233 -15.29 24.41 -11.58
N MET A 234 -14.31 24.15 -10.73
CA MET A 234 -14.47 23.91 -9.29
C MET A 234 -15.18 22.62 -8.88
N LEU A 235 -15.62 21.77 -9.82
CA LEU A 235 -16.14 20.46 -9.46
C LEU A 235 -14.99 19.55 -8.96
N PRO A 236 -15.18 18.80 -7.87
CA PRO A 236 -14.17 17.88 -7.37
C PRO A 236 -13.99 16.71 -8.33
N VAL A 237 -12.79 16.15 -8.33
CA VAL A 237 -12.52 14.90 -9.08
C VAL A 237 -13.28 13.77 -8.40
N MET A 238 -14.10 13.04 -9.17
CA MET A 238 -14.67 11.76 -8.75
C MET A 238 -13.75 10.65 -9.22
N GLN A 239 -13.34 9.80 -8.29
CA GLN A 239 -12.51 8.64 -8.57
C GLN A 239 -13.06 7.44 -7.81
N SER A 240 -13.37 6.36 -8.54
CA SER A 240 -13.79 5.09 -7.92
C SER A 240 -12.56 4.34 -7.41
N ASP A 241 -12.75 3.54 -6.36
CA ASP A 241 -11.70 2.64 -5.87
C ASP A 241 -11.46 1.51 -6.87
N ILE A 242 -12.54 0.87 -7.32
CA ILE A 242 -12.49 -0.21 -8.31
C ILE A 242 -13.61 -0.01 -9.35
N HIS A 243 -13.23 -0.03 -10.61
CA HIS A 243 -14.13 0.00 -11.76
C HIS A 243 -13.90 -1.26 -12.59
N LEU A 244 -14.93 -2.10 -12.67
CA LEU A 244 -14.94 -3.33 -13.46
C LEU A 244 -15.85 -3.11 -14.68
N GLN A 245 -15.38 -3.47 -15.88
CA GLN A 245 -16.16 -3.31 -17.10
C GLN A 245 -15.95 -4.46 -18.07
N LYS A 246 -17.07 -4.93 -18.67
CA LYS A 246 -17.08 -5.86 -19.80
C LYS A 246 -18.11 -5.38 -20.83
N GLY A 247 -17.63 -4.84 -21.95
CA GLY A 247 -18.51 -4.16 -22.92
C GLY A 247 -19.24 -2.99 -22.27
N ASN A 248 -20.59 -2.98 -22.38
CA ASN A 248 -21.44 -1.95 -21.79
C ASN A 248 -21.96 -2.31 -20.38
N THR A 249 -21.45 -3.38 -19.78
CA THR A 249 -21.76 -3.72 -18.37
C THR A 249 -20.66 -3.22 -17.46
N VAL A 250 -21.03 -2.45 -16.46
CA VAL A 250 -20.11 -1.79 -15.51
C VAL A 250 -20.54 -2.07 -14.08
N LEU A 251 -19.56 -2.39 -13.23
CA LEU A 251 -19.70 -2.43 -11.78
C LEU A 251 -18.67 -1.49 -11.15
N ILE A 252 -19.15 -0.48 -10.43
CA ILE A 252 -18.32 0.43 -9.64
C ILE A 252 -18.35 -0.05 -8.20
N ILE A 253 -17.19 -0.40 -7.65
CA ILE A 253 -17.06 -0.83 -6.26
C ILE A 253 -16.34 0.26 -5.48
N ASP A 254 -16.95 0.66 -4.38
CA ASP A 254 -16.40 1.56 -3.39
C ASP A 254 -16.07 0.71 -2.15
N ALA A 255 -14.80 0.47 -1.89
CA ALA A 255 -14.30 -0.44 -0.88
C ALA A 255 -14.13 0.30 0.45
N LYS A 256 -14.73 -0.22 1.52
CA LYS A 256 -14.77 0.45 2.82
C LYS A 256 -14.21 -0.44 3.92
N TYR A 257 -13.17 0.04 4.57
CA TYR A 257 -12.58 -0.58 5.74
C TYR A 257 -12.77 0.32 6.94
N TYR A 258 -13.78 0.01 7.76
CA TYR A 258 -14.14 0.80 8.94
C TYR A 258 -14.21 -0.09 10.19
N SER A 259 -14.02 0.52 11.36
CA SER A 259 -14.29 -0.14 12.64
C SER A 259 -15.79 -0.37 12.86
N HIS A 260 -16.66 0.43 12.23
CA HIS A 260 -18.12 0.32 12.27
C HIS A 260 -18.71 0.50 10.88
N THR A 261 -19.49 -0.46 10.41
CA THR A 261 -20.15 -0.45 9.09
C THR A 261 -21.44 0.33 9.09
N THR A 262 -22.07 0.48 10.25
CA THR A 262 -23.35 1.16 10.42
C THR A 262 -23.25 2.36 11.36
N GLN A 263 -24.16 3.32 11.17
CA GLN A 263 -24.41 4.42 12.10
C GLN A 263 -25.65 4.10 12.90
N THR A 264 -25.59 4.31 14.23
CA THR A 264 -26.76 4.19 15.08
C THR A 264 -27.33 5.58 15.33
N GLN A 265 -28.56 5.81 14.85
CA GLN A 265 -29.30 7.03 15.12
C GLN A 265 -30.75 6.66 15.49
N TYR A 266 -31.21 7.10 16.66
CA TYR A 266 -32.56 6.78 17.19
C TYR A 266 -32.86 5.27 17.20
N ASP A 267 -31.93 4.46 17.73
CA ASP A 267 -32.00 2.98 17.80
C ASP A 267 -32.18 2.27 16.43
N LYS A 268 -31.88 2.96 15.35
CA LYS A 268 -31.85 2.37 14.00
C LYS A 268 -30.43 2.31 13.46
N HIS A 269 -30.06 1.14 12.98
CA HIS A 269 -28.81 0.95 12.24
C HIS A 269 -29.02 1.36 10.79
N THR A 270 -28.25 2.34 10.31
CA THR A 270 -28.29 2.81 8.93
C THR A 270 -26.89 2.84 8.32
N LEU A 271 -26.82 2.73 7.01
CA LEU A 271 -25.57 2.92 6.28
C LEU A 271 -25.08 4.38 6.43
N HIS A 272 -23.79 4.59 6.31
CA HIS A 272 -23.21 5.93 6.24
C HIS A 272 -23.74 6.66 5.00
N SER A 273 -24.48 7.75 5.21
CA SER A 273 -25.13 8.50 4.12
C SER A 273 -24.15 8.99 3.07
N ASN A 274 -22.95 9.44 3.48
CA ASN A 274 -21.91 9.90 2.55
C ASN A 274 -21.46 8.81 1.58
N ASN A 275 -21.35 7.54 2.04
CA ASN A 275 -21.00 6.43 1.17
C ASN A 275 -22.09 6.13 0.15
N MET A 276 -23.36 6.21 0.56
CA MET A 276 -24.49 6.04 -0.35
C MET A 276 -24.57 7.16 -1.38
N TYR A 277 -24.36 8.42 -0.97
CA TYR A 277 -24.31 9.56 -1.91
C TYR A 277 -23.13 9.43 -2.89
N GLN A 278 -21.98 9.00 -2.41
CA GLN A 278 -20.80 8.81 -3.22
C GLN A 278 -21.04 7.76 -4.32
N ILE A 279 -21.46 6.55 -3.94
CA ILE A 279 -21.66 5.46 -4.91
C ILE A 279 -22.81 5.77 -5.86
N PHE A 280 -23.90 6.38 -5.38
CA PHE A 280 -25.01 6.80 -6.22
C PHE A 280 -24.58 7.84 -7.25
N THR A 281 -23.81 8.83 -6.83
CA THR A 281 -23.27 9.85 -7.74
C THR A 281 -22.36 9.25 -8.80
N TYR A 282 -21.49 8.33 -8.42
CA TYR A 282 -20.61 7.64 -9.37
C TYR A 282 -21.41 6.85 -10.42
N VAL A 283 -22.38 6.06 -9.95
CA VAL A 283 -23.23 5.25 -10.83
C VAL A 283 -24.01 6.12 -11.80
N LYS A 284 -24.66 7.20 -11.32
CA LYS A 284 -25.48 8.06 -12.18
C LYS A 284 -24.67 8.83 -13.22
N ASN A 285 -23.48 9.34 -12.84
CA ASN A 285 -22.63 10.02 -13.82
C ASN A 285 -22.11 9.04 -14.89
N ARG A 286 -21.73 7.82 -14.47
CA ARG A 286 -21.28 6.79 -15.41
C ARG A 286 -22.41 6.26 -16.30
N ASP A 287 -23.60 6.07 -15.76
CA ASP A 287 -24.82 5.68 -16.47
C ASP A 287 -25.17 6.67 -17.59
N TYR A 288 -25.10 7.95 -17.27
CA TYR A 288 -25.39 9.02 -18.22
C TYR A 288 -24.42 9.09 -19.42
N GLU A 289 -23.16 8.66 -19.24
CA GLU A 289 -22.16 8.64 -20.32
C GLU A 289 -22.53 7.69 -21.47
N PHE A 290 -23.34 6.65 -21.21
CA PHE A 290 -23.77 5.70 -22.24
C PHE A 290 -24.91 6.26 -23.11
N GLY A 291 -25.61 7.33 -22.67
CA GLY A 291 -26.74 7.88 -23.40
C GLY A 291 -27.81 6.84 -23.67
N ASP A 292 -28.25 6.73 -24.95
CA ASP A 292 -29.29 5.81 -25.38
C ASP A 292 -28.78 4.39 -25.71
N GLU A 293 -27.48 4.12 -25.58
CA GLU A 293 -26.94 2.78 -25.81
C GLU A 293 -27.43 1.80 -24.73
N ALA A 294 -27.76 0.58 -25.13
CA ALA A 294 -28.13 -0.45 -24.19
C ALA A 294 -26.93 -0.77 -23.26
N HIS A 295 -27.09 -0.54 -21.97
CA HIS A 295 -26.02 -0.69 -20.98
C HIS A 295 -26.56 -1.10 -19.61
N LYS A 296 -25.66 -1.50 -18.74
CA LYS A 296 -25.95 -1.81 -17.33
C LYS A 296 -24.84 -1.23 -16.45
N VAL A 297 -25.17 -0.22 -15.67
CA VAL A 297 -24.25 0.36 -14.67
C VAL A 297 -24.79 0.08 -13.29
N SER A 298 -23.95 -0.50 -12.44
CA SER A 298 -24.30 -0.84 -11.05
C SER A 298 -23.23 -0.33 -10.09
N GLY A 299 -23.63 -0.09 -8.85
CA GLY A 299 -22.72 0.28 -7.77
C GLY A 299 -22.68 -0.79 -6.68
N MET A 300 -21.56 -0.86 -5.98
CA MET A 300 -21.41 -1.69 -4.81
C MET A 300 -20.61 -0.97 -3.72
N LEU A 301 -21.15 -0.96 -2.50
CA LEU A 301 -20.38 -0.68 -1.29
C LEU A 301 -19.88 -2.03 -0.74
N LEU A 302 -18.58 -2.24 -0.73
CA LEU A 302 -17.96 -3.48 -0.26
C LEU A 302 -17.23 -3.21 1.05
N TYR A 303 -17.89 -3.52 2.16
CA TYR A 303 -17.35 -3.33 3.50
C TYR A 303 -16.49 -4.53 3.93
N ALA A 304 -15.36 -4.28 4.55
CA ALA A 304 -14.70 -5.31 5.35
C ALA A 304 -15.57 -5.62 6.58
N LYS A 305 -15.75 -6.92 6.87
CA LYS A 305 -16.57 -7.38 8.02
C LYS A 305 -16.01 -6.82 9.33
N THR A 306 -16.92 -6.29 10.15
CA THR A 306 -16.64 -5.84 11.52
C THR A 306 -17.15 -6.85 12.55
N GLU A 307 -16.99 -6.52 13.84
CA GLU A 307 -17.55 -7.34 14.94
C GLU A 307 -19.02 -6.98 15.27
N GLU A 308 -19.64 -6.07 14.52
CA GLU A 308 -21.05 -5.70 14.73
C GLU A 308 -21.95 -6.90 14.47
N GLU A 309 -23.02 -7.04 15.28
CA GLU A 309 -24.01 -8.12 15.11
C GLU A 309 -24.82 -7.92 13.83
N ILE A 310 -25.11 -6.67 13.48
CA ILE A 310 -25.86 -6.30 12.28
C ILE A 310 -24.87 -5.91 11.20
N GLN A 311 -24.80 -6.72 10.17
CA GLN A 311 -23.96 -6.48 8.99
C GLN A 311 -24.86 -6.13 7.79
N PRO A 312 -24.59 -5.04 7.06
CA PRO A 312 -25.39 -4.67 5.91
C PRO A 312 -25.14 -5.63 4.73
N ASP A 313 -26.19 -6.25 4.22
CA ASP A 313 -26.17 -7.06 3.00
C ASP A 313 -27.50 -6.85 2.25
N ASN A 314 -27.55 -5.84 1.39
CA ASN A 314 -28.77 -5.37 0.76
C ASN A 314 -28.56 -5.06 -0.71
N VAL A 315 -29.62 -5.19 -1.50
CA VAL A 315 -29.69 -4.79 -2.90
C VAL A 315 -30.80 -3.75 -3.07
N TYR A 316 -30.44 -2.61 -3.58
CA TYR A 316 -31.37 -1.51 -3.83
C TYR A 316 -31.49 -1.25 -5.34
N GLN A 317 -32.72 -0.95 -5.79
CA GLN A 317 -32.97 -0.44 -7.13
C GLN A 317 -33.26 1.08 -7.04
N MET A 318 -32.40 1.88 -7.62
CA MET A 318 -32.45 3.33 -7.52
C MET A 318 -32.33 3.98 -8.91
N HIS A 319 -33.42 4.61 -9.37
CA HIS A 319 -33.44 5.33 -10.65
C HIS A 319 -32.89 4.54 -11.85
N GLY A 320 -33.28 3.26 -11.96
CA GLY A 320 -32.87 2.38 -13.04
C GLY A 320 -31.58 1.62 -12.81
N ASN A 321 -30.80 1.96 -11.80
CA ASN A 321 -29.54 1.30 -11.48
C ASN A 321 -29.65 0.45 -10.23
N GLN A 322 -28.83 -0.58 -10.14
CA GLN A 322 -28.69 -1.42 -8.95
C GLN A 322 -27.54 -0.91 -8.07
N ILE A 323 -27.79 -0.71 -6.79
CA ILE A 323 -26.78 -0.44 -5.78
C ILE A 323 -26.82 -1.57 -4.76
N THR A 324 -25.72 -2.24 -4.59
CA THR A 324 -25.57 -3.38 -3.67
C THR A 324 -24.65 -3.01 -2.51
N VAL A 325 -25.00 -3.49 -1.32
CA VAL A 325 -24.11 -3.41 -0.16
C VAL A 325 -23.74 -4.82 0.23
N ARG A 326 -22.45 -5.09 0.33
CA ARG A 326 -21.91 -6.43 0.65
C ARG A 326 -20.83 -6.33 1.71
N ILE A 327 -20.65 -7.44 2.41
CA ILE A 327 -19.60 -7.65 3.39
C ILE A 327 -18.59 -8.65 2.84
N LEU A 328 -17.30 -8.32 2.93
CA LEU A 328 -16.20 -9.25 2.69
C LEU A 328 -15.63 -9.70 4.03
N ASP A 329 -15.77 -10.98 4.34
CA ASP A 329 -15.27 -11.54 5.61
C ASP A 329 -13.79 -11.90 5.50
N LEU A 330 -12.94 -11.00 5.99
CA LEU A 330 -11.48 -11.17 5.99
C LEU A 330 -10.97 -12.13 7.09
N ASN A 331 -11.85 -12.65 7.94
CA ASN A 331 -11.51 -13.63 8.98
C ASN A 331 -11.54 -15.09 8.49
N LEU A 332 -12.02 -15.29 7.28
CA LEU A 332 -12.07 -16.60 6.65
C LEU A 332 -10.71 -17.00 6.05
N PRO A 333 -10.49 -18.29 5.77
CA PRO A 333 -9.38 -18.71 4.91
C PRO A 333 -9.37 -17.95 3.59
N PHE A 334 -8.18 -17.69 3.04
CA PHE A 334 -8.08 -16.89 1.82
C PHE A 334 -8.86 -17.48 0.63
N SER A 335 -8.98 -18.80 0.52
CA SER A 335 -9.80 -19.48 -0.48
C SER A 335 -11.28 -19.06 -0.44
N ASP A 336 -11.80 -18.81 0.76
CA ASP A 336 -13.19 -18.39 0.94
C ASP A 336 -13.36 -16.89 0.69
N ILE A 337 -12.35 -16.07 0.99
CA ILE A 337 -12.30 -14.65 0.59
C ILE A 337 -12.29 -14.55 -0.93
N ALA A 338 -11.42 -15.32 -1.59
CA ALA A 338 -11.34 -15.39 -3.04
C ALA A 338 -12.68 -15.81 -3.67
N LYS A 339 -13.35 -16.80 -3.08
CA LYS A 339 -14.69 -17.23 -3.53
C LYS A 339 -15.73 -16.12 -3.42
N GLN A 340 -15.73 -15.33 -2.35
CA GLN A 340 -16.63 -14.19 -2.20
C GLN A 340 -16.38 -13.15 -3.30
N LEU A 341 -15.11 -12.80 -3.57
CA LEU A 341 -14.75 -11.85 -4.64
C LEU A 341 -15.10 -12.40 -6.03
N ASN A 342 -14.84 -13.68 -6.29
CA ASN A 342 -15.22 -14.33 -7.54
C ASN A 342 -16.72 -14.26 -7.78
N THR A 343 -17.53 -14.65 -6.78
CA THR A 343 -18.99 -14.62 -6.86
C THR A 343 -19.54 -13.25 -7.23
N ILE A 344 -18.93 -12.17 -6.73
CA ILE A 344 -19.31 -10.80 -7.08
C ILE A 344 -19.17 -10.57 -8.61
N ALA A 345 -17.99 -10.86 -9.15
CA ALA A 345 -17.74 -10.65 -10.59
C ALA A 345 -18.51 -11.62 -11.48
N GLU A 346 -18.52 -12.91 -11.13
CA GLU A 346 -19.21 -13.97 -11.87
C GLU A 346 -20.71 -13.69 -11.99
N THR A 347 -21.34 -13.31 -10.87
CA THR A 347 -22.79 -13.00 -10.85
C THR A 347 -23.09 -11.71 -11.63
N HIS A 348 -22.24 -10.68 -11.52
CA HIS A 348 -22.52 -9.39 -12.15
C HIS A 348 -22.33 -9.41 -13.67
N PHE A 349 -21.32 -10.12 -14.15
CA PHE A 349 -20.93 -10.15 -15.57
C PHE A 349 -21.35 -11.45 -16.30
N ASP A 350 -22.17 -12.27 -15.67
CA ASP A 350 -22.60 -13.57 -16.20
C ASP A 350 -21.40 -14.42 -16.68
N LEU A 351 -20.37 -14.51 -15.80
CA LEU A 351 -19.18 -15.30 -16.09
C LEU A 351 -19.35 -16.73 -15.55
N PRO A 352 -18.67 -17.72 -16.17
CA PRO A 352 -18.68 -19.08 -15.63
C PRO A 352 -17.99 -19.13 -14.29
N GLU A 353 -18.51 -19.97 -13.38
CA GLU A 353 -17.86 -20.22 -12.08
C GLU A 353 -16.42 -20.69 -12.29
N ARG A 354 -15.49 -20.06 -11.61
CA ARG A 354 -14.08 -20.44 -11.64
C ARG A 354 -13.85 -21.60 -10.68
N SER A 355 -13.53 -22.76 -11.25
CA SER A 355 -13.08 -23.90 -10.45
C SER A 355 -11.83 -23.51 -9.65
N LYS A 356 -11.77 -24.00 -8.38
CA LYS A 356 -10.66 -23.79 -7.44
C LYS A 356 -9.29 -23.97 -8.13
N GLY A 357 -8.57 -22.88 -8.31
CA GLY A 357 -7.15 -22.89 -8.59
C GLY A 357 -6.36 -22.87 -7.27
#